data_600fed36a75cd7a1061a246b4520fb13
#
_entry.id   600fed36a75cd7a1061a246b4520fb13
#
_cell.length_a   1.000
_cell.length_b   1.000
_cell.length_c   1.000
_cell.angle_alpha   90.00
_cell.angle_beta   90.00
_cell.angle_gamma   90.00
#
_symmetry.space_group_name_H-M   'P 1'
#
loop_
_entity.id
_entity.type
_entity.pdbx_description
1 polymer ?
#
loop_
_entity_poly.entity_id
_entity_poly.type
_entity_poly.pdbx_seq_one_letter_code
_entity_poly.pdbx_strand_id
1 'polypeptide(L)'
;PAVPSLRAEIEAIAAQADMAGRIQIVTGQSHTVLAACDVTLIASGTATLEAALFKRPMVIAYNMHWLSWKLMKRKQLQPWVGLPNILCHDFVVPELLQDAAHPAALADATMQWLDAKGSARIAALEAQFTALHHTLQRDTAQLATDAIQKIIDKT
;
A
#
# COMPACT_ATOMS: atom_id res chain seq x y z
N PRO A 1 -2.54 11.24 10.65
CA PRO A 1 -1.54 11.69 9.68
C PRO A 1 -0.12 11.47 10.20
N ALA A 2 0.81 11.12 9.31
CA ALA A 2 2.22 10.95 9.67
C ALA A 2 2.89 12.29 10.01
N VAL A 3 2.36 13.39 9.45
CA VAL A 3 2.86 14.75 9.67
C VAL A 3 1.79 15.55 10.40
N PRO A 4 2.05 16.01 11.63
CA PRO A 4 1.07 16.75 12.43
C PRO A 4 0.52 18.01 11.74
N SER A 5 1.33 18.69 10.93
CA SER A 5 0.93 19.89 10.19
C SER A 5 -0.19 19.64 9.18
N LEU A 6 -0.37 18.43 8.68
CA LEU A 6 -1.45 18.08 7.74
C LEU A 6 -2.79 17.84 8.44
N ARG A 7 -2.82 17.74 9.77
CA ARG A 7 -4.05 17.47 10.50
C ARG A 7 -5.10 18.56 10.30
N ALA A 8 -4.70 19.81 10.44
CA ALA A 8 -5.61 20.95 10.30
C ALA A 8 -6.18 21.05 8.88
N GLU A 9 -5.37 20.77 7.87
CA GLU A 9 -5.81 20.73 6.47
C GLU A 9 -6.83 19.63 6.22
N ILE A 10 -6.59 18.42 6.75
CA ILE A 10 -7.52 17.29 6.63
C ILE A 10 -8.85 17.61 7.35
N GLU A 11 -8.79 18.21 8.54
CA GLU A 11 -9.99 18.63 9.29
C GLU A 11 -10.80 19.67 8.51
N ALA A 12 -10.14 20.65 7.89
CA ALA A 12 -10.80 21.65 7.07
C ALA A 12 -11.48 21.05 5.82
N ILE A 13 -10.80 20.12 5.12
CA ILE A 13 -11.37 19.44 3.96
C ILE A 13 -12.57 18.59 4.39
N ALA A 14 -12.48 17.85 5.50
CA ALA A 14 -13.56 17.03 6.02
C ALA A 14 -14.80 17.87 6.40
N ALA A 15 -14.59 19.05 6.98
CA ALA A 15 -15.65 19.99 7.33
C ALA A 15 -16.33 20.56 6.07
N GLN A 16 -15.56 20.93 5.03
CA GLN A 16 -16.10 21.44 3.77
C GLN A 16 -16.94 20.37 3.03
N ALA A 17 -16.59 19.10 3.16
CA ALA A 17 -17.30 18.00 2.54
C ALA A 17 -18.51 17.48 3.36
N ASP A 18 -18.88 18.16 4.46
CA ASP A 18 -19.90 17.71 5.43
C ASP A 18 -19.63 16.27 5.98
N MET A 19 -18.35 15.93 6.11
CA MET A 19 -17.91 14.61 6.55
C MET A 19 -17.26 14.61 7.94
N ALA A 20 -17.22 15.75 8.62
CA ALA A 20 -16.52 15.92 9.90
C ALA A 20 -16.94 14.90 10.98
N GLY A 21 -18.23 14.55 11.03
CA GLY A 21 -18.77 13.56 11.97
C GLY A 21 -18.56 12.09 11.54
N ARG A 22 -18.07 11.84 10.32
CA ARG A 22 -17.90 10.49 9.76
C ARG A 22 -16.42 10.10 9.61
N ILE A 23 -15.52 11.06 9.76
CA ILE A 23 -14.07 10.86 9.61
C ILE A 23 -13.41 10.96 10.99
N GLN A 24 -12.77 9.89 11.40
CA GLN A 24 -11.91 9.88 12.57
C GLN A 24 -10.45 10.09 12.17
N ILE A 25 -9.83 11.18 12.62
CA ILE A 25 -8.43 11.47 12.35
C ILE A 25 -7.58 10.96 13.49
N VAL A 26 -6.77 9.93 13.22
CA VAL A 26 -5.87 9.29 14.16
C VAL A 26 -4.43 9.64 13.81
N THR A 27 -3.63 10.02 14.81
CA THR A 27 -2.22 10.40 14.63
C THR A 27 -1.30 9.37 15.29
N GLY A 28 -0.27 8.91 14.59
CA GLY A 28 0.77 8.03 15.13
C GLY A 28 0.34 6.59 15.45
N GLN A 29 -0.84 6.16 14.99
CA GLN A 29 -1.39 4.82 15.26
C GLN A 29 -1.72 4.06 13.96
N SER A 30 -0.84 4.13 12.95
CA SER A 30 -1.08 3.51 11.64
C SER A 30 -1.34 2.00 11.76
N HIS A 31 -0.58 1.29 12.57
CA HIS A 31 -0.77 -0.15 12.75
C HIS A 31 -2.11 -0.51 13.39
N THR A 32 -2.57 0.28 14.38
CA THR A 32 -3.91 0.08 14.99
C THR A 32 -5.00 0.28 13.94
N VAL A 33 -4.89 1.32 13.12
CA VAL A 33 -5.84 1.59 12.04
C VAL A 33 -5.82 0.48 10.98
N LEU A 34 -4.64 0.04 10.56
CA LEU A 34 -4.48 -1.08 9.61
C LEU A 34 -5.03 -2.40 10.16
N ALA A 35 -4.86 -2.65 11.46
CA ALA A 35 -5.43 -3.84 12.10
C ALA A 35 -6.95 -3.83 12.13
N ALA A 36 -7.56 -2.64 12.28
CA ALA A 36 -9.00 -2.48 12.48
C ALA A 36 -9.80 -2.26 11.18
N CYS A 37 -9.16 -1.79 10.10
CA CYS A 37 -9.86 -1.46 8.86
C CYS A 37 -10.26 -2.69 8.04
N ASP A 38 -11.32 -2.57 7.27
CA ASP A 38 -11.75 -3.60 6.29
C ASP A 38 -11.02 -3.42 4.95
N VAL A 39 -10.76 -2.17 4.53
CA VAL A 39 -10.08 -1.81 3.27
C VAL A 39 -9.21 -0.58 3.52
N THR A 40 -8.10 -0.47 2.82
CA THR A 40 -7.25 0.73 2.82
C THR A 40 -7.24 1.43 1.46
N LEU A 41 -7.39 2.75 1.48
CA LEU A 41 -6.99 3.61 0.36
C LEU A 41 -5.65 4.24 0.75
N ILE A 42 -4.60 3.94 0.01
CA ILE A 42 -3.25 4.21 0.46
C ILE A 42 -2.36 4.77 -0.67
N ALA A 43 -1.51 5.73 -0.35
CA ALA A 43 -0.52 6.20 -1.30
C ALA A 43 0.59 5.15 -1.49
N SER A 44 1.16 5.08 -2.71
CA SER A 44 2.28 4.18 -2.97
C SER A 44 3.48 4.50 -2.07
N GLY A 45 4.14 3.45 -1.57
CA GLY A 45 5.28 3.53 -0.66
C GLY A 45 5.33 2.33 0.29
N THR A 46 6.18 2.40 1.32
CA THR A 46 6.34 1.33 2.32
C THR A 46 5.05 1.00 3.08
N ALA A 47 4.16 1.97 3.26
CA ALA A 47 2.87 1.76 3.89
C ALA A 47 2.00 0.71 3.18
N THR A 48 2.16 0.53 1.85
CA THR A 48 1.45 -0.51 1.11
C THR A 48 1.90 -1.92 1.53
N LEU A 49 3.18 -2.09 1.86
CA LEU A 49 3.68 -3.35 2.40
C LEU A 49 3.18 -3.58 3.82
N GLU A 50 3.14 -2.55 4.66
CA GLU A 50 2.54 -2.66 6.00
C GLU A 50 1.08 -3.14 5.92
N ALA A 51 0.26 -2.54 5.04
CA ALA A 51 -1.12 -2.97 4.84
C ALA A 51 -1.23 -4.44 4.37
N ALA A 52 -0.34 -4.88 3.48
CA ALA A 52 -0.26 -6.28 3.05
C ALA A 52 0.12 -7.22 4.20
N LEU A 53 1.04 -6.81 5.09
CA LEU A 53 1.40 -7.58 6.28
C LEU A 53 0.25 -7.70 7.28
N PHE A 54 -0.66 -6.71 7.32
CA PHE A 54 -1.94 -6.81 8.06
C PHE A 54 -3.03 -7.56 7.28
N LYS A 55 -2.74 -8.10 6.09
CA LYS A 55 -3.65 -8.86 5.21
C LYS A 55 -4.89 -8.05 4.81
N ARG A 56 -4.73 -6.72 4.67
CA ARG A 56 -5.86 -5.86 4.33
C ARG A 56 -5.95 -5.62 2.83
N PRO A 57 -7.15 -5.77 2.26
CA PRO A 57 -7.41 -5.29 0.91
C PRO A 57 -7.07 -3.82 0.80
N MET A 58 -6.57 -3.42 -0.35
CA MET A 58 -6.18 -2.02 -0.54
C MET A 58 -6.41 -1.55 -1.97
N VAL A 59 -6.52 -0.24 -2.10
CA VAL A 59 -6.42 0.48 -3.37
C VAL A 59 -5.21 1.40 -3.26
N ILE A 60 -4.25 1.23 -4.15
CA ILE A 60 -3.05 2.05 -4.19
C ILE A 60 -3.30 3.23 -5.11
N ALA A 61 -3.17 4.44 -4.56
CA ALA A 61 -3.29 5.68 -5.30
C ALA A 61 -1.92 6.38 -5.36
N TYR A 62 -1.52 6.87 -6.52
CA TYR A 62 -0.30 7.64 -6.62
C TYR A 62 -0.37 8.67 -7.74
N ASN A 63 0.04 9.88 -7.41
CA ASN A 63 0.15 10.97 -8.37
C ASN A 63 1.49 11.68 -8.16
N MET A 64 2.17 11.99 -9.24
CA MET A 64 3.43 12.71 -9.23
C MET A 64 3.47 13.73 -10.37
N HIS A 65 4.40 14.67 -10.31
CA HIS A 65 4.58 15.64 -11.36
C HIS A 65 4.76 14.93 -12.72
N TRP A 66 4.09 15.43 -13.77
CA TRP A 66 4.02 14.81 -15.10
C TRP A 66 5.41 14.48 -15.72
N LEU A 67 6.40 15.35 -15.49
CA LEU A 67 7.76 15.14 -16.00
C LEU A 67 8.45 13.95 -15.30
N SER A 68 8.31 13.87 -13.99
CA SER A 68 8.81 12.75 -13.17
C SER A 68 8.17 11.43 -13.59
N TRP A 69 6.85 11.46 -13.82
CA TRP A 69 6.09 10.32 -14.34
C TRP A 69 6.61 9.83 -15.69
N LYS A 70 6.79 10.76 -16.65
CA LYS A 70 7.30 10.44 -17.99
C LYS A 70 8.71 9.83 -17.95
N LEU A 71 9.56 10.34 -17.07
CA LEU A 71 10.91 9.80 -16.87
C LEU A 71 10.87 8.41 -16.21
N MET A 72 10.07 8.24 -15.16
CA MET A 72 9.89 6.97 -14.49
C MET A 72 9.33 5.91 -15.43
N LYS A 73 8.30 6.24 -16.21
CA LYS A 73 7.68 5.32 -17.17
C LYS A 73 8.65 4.83 -18.25
N ARG A 74 9.60 5.67 -18.67
CA ARG A 74 10.65 5.27 -19.65
C ARG A 74 11.67 4.30 -19.06
N LYS A 75 11.90 4.36 -17.74
CA LYS A 75 12.86 3.49 -17.03
C LYS A 75 12.17 2.33 -16.30
N GLN A 76 10.86 2.23 -16.42
CA GLN A 76 10.08 1.20 -15.74
C GLN A 76 10.43 -0.18 -16.30
N LEU A 77 10.92 -1.07 -15.43
CA LEU A 77 11.30 -2.44 -15.76
C LEU A 77 10.17 -3.45 -15.52
N GLN A 78 9.11 -3.01 -14.83
CA GLN A 78 7.98 -3.84 -14.44
C GLN A 78 6.69 -3.01 -14.42
N PRO A 79 5.51 -3.60 -14.63
CA PRO A 79 4.26 -2.85 -14.75
C PRO A 79 3.73 -2.33 -13.40
N TRP A 80 4.24 -2.81 -12.29
CA TRP A 80 3.75 -2.52 -10.94
C TRP A 80 4.50 -1.36 -10.29
N VAL A 81 3.83 -0.63 -9.41
CA VAL A 81 4.38 0.48 -8.62
C VAL A 81 4.29 0.21 -7.11
N GLY A 82 3.24 -0.44 -6.67
CA GLY A 82 3.03 -0.80 -5.26
C GLY A 82 3.82 -2.04 -4.85
N LEU A 83 4.44 -2.00 -3.67
CA LEU A 83 5.26 -3.09 -3.17
C LEU A 83 4.55 -4.45 -3.13
N PRO A 84 3.26 -4.58 -2.75
CA PRO A 84 2.58 -5.86 -2.79
C PRO A 84 2.56 -6.49 -4.19
N ASN A 85 2.20 -5.69 -5.20
CA ASN A 85 2.14 -6.16 -6.58
C ASN A 85 3.53 -6.52 -7.12
N ILE A 86 4.54 -5.71 -6.80
CA ILE A 86 5.95 -5.97 -7.16
C ILE A 86 6.43 -7.30 -6.57
N LEU A 87 6.18 -7.52 -5.29
CA LEU A 87 6.67 -8.70 -4.57
C LEU A 87 5.89 -9.97 -4.90
N CYS A 88 4.62 -9.84 -5.27
CA CYS A 88 3.80 -10.94 -5.76
C CYS A 88 3.98 -11.20 -7.26
N HIS A 89 4.68 -10.32 -8.00
CA HIS A 89 4.82 -10.35 -9.46
C HIS A 89 3.47 -10.39 -10.19
N ASP A 90 2.44 -9.75 -9.62
CA ASP A 90 1.08 -9.73 -10.16
C ASP A 90 0.30 -8.50 -9.66
N PHE A 91 -0.80 -8.14 -10.34
CA PHE A 91 -1.75 -7.14 -9.86
C PHE A 91 -2.71 -7.75 -8.83
N VAL A 92 -2.21 -8.03 -7.63
CA VAL A 92 -3.02 -8.58 -6.53
C VAL A 92 -3.98 -7.55 -5.93
N VAL A 93 -3.63 -6.26 -6.06
CA VAL A 93 -4.47 -5.12 -5.67
C VAL A 93 -4.46 -4.05 -6.77
N PRO A 94 -5.54 -3.26 -6.92
CA PRO A 94 -5.59 -2.20 -7.92
C PRO A 94 -4.61 -1.07 -7.61
N GLU A 95 -3.94 -0.57 -8.66
CA GLU A 95 -3.13 0.64 -8.65
C GLU A 95 -3.76 1.68 -9.56
N LEU A 96 -4.18 2.79 -8.99
CA LEU A 96 -4.71 3.94 -9.71
C LEU A 96 -3.64 5.04 -9.72
N LEU A 97 -3.08 5.30 -10.91
CA LEU A 97 -1.92 6.16 -11.08
C LEU A 97 -2.28 7.38 -11.92
N GLN A 98 -1.76 8.56 -11.56
CA GLN A 98 -1.95 9.81 -12.29
C GLN A 98 -3.43 10.11 -12.53
N ASP A 99 -3.85 10.31 -13.77
CA ASP A 99 -5.22 10.65 -14.15
C ASP A 99 -6.24 9.57 -13.76
N ALA A 100 -5.82 8.31 -13.60
CA ALA A 100 -6.68 7.24 -13.10
C ALA A 100 -6.97 7.38 -11.58
N ALA A 101 -6.15 8.12 -10.83
CA ALA A 101 -6.33 8.34 -9.40
C ALA A 101 -7.32 9.49 -9.12
N HIS A 102 -8.48 9.48 -9.77
CA HIS A 102 -9.54 10.46 -9.53
C HIS A 102 -10.58 9.96 -8.51
N PRO A 103 -11.30 10.86 -7.82
CA PRO A 103 -12.16 10.50 -6.70
C PRO A 103 -13.19 9.39 -7.00
N ALA A 104 -13.84 9.42 -8.16
CA ALA A 104 -14.84 8.41 -8.53
C ALA A 104 -14.19 7.01 -8.68
N ALA A 105 -13.09 6.91 -9.42
CA ALA A 105 -12.41 5.62 -9.61
C ALA A 105 -11.84 5.05 -8.28
N LEU A 106 -11.32 5.93 -7.40
CA LEU A 106 -10.86 5.52 -6.07
C LEU A 106 -12.02 5.01 -5.21
N ALA A 107 -13.16 5.69 -5.24
CA ALA A 107 -14.37 5.26 -4.53
C ALA A 107 -14.86 3.91 -5.07
N ASP A 108 -15.01 3.76 -6.38
CA ASP A 108 -15.48 2.52 -7.02
C ASP A 108 -14.56 1.34 -6.68
N ALA A 109 -13.24 1.51 -6.79
CA ALA A 109 -12.29 0.45 -6.47
C ALA A 109 -12.32 0.06 -4.97
N THR A 110 -12.53 1.04 -4.08
CA THR A 110 -12.67 0.80 -2.64
C THR A 110 -13.96 0.06 -2.33
N MET A 111 -15.07 0.48 -2.94
CA MET A 111 -16.39 -0.17 -2.77
C MET A 111 -16.35 -1.63 -3.24
N GLN A 112 -15.68 -1.93 -4.37
CA GLN A 112 -15.52 -3.32 -4.83
C GLN A 112 -14.89 -4.24 -3.79
N TRP A 113 -13.98 -3.75 -2.97
CA TRP A 113 -13.42 -4.54 -1.86
C TRP A 113 -14.40 -4.66 -0.69
N LEU A 114 -15.12 -3.61 -0.36
CA LEU A 114 -16.15 -3.65 0.70
C LEU A 114 -17.28 -4.61 0.35
N ASP A 115 -17.75 -4.58 -0.91
CA ASP A 115 -18.80 -5.47 -1.41
C ASP A 115 -18.32 -6.93 -1.48
N ALA A 116 -17.01 -7.15 -1.65
CA ALA A 116 -16.41 -8.48 -1.66
C ALA A 116 -16.13 -9.05 -0.25
N LYS A 117 -16.50 -8.35 0.83
CA LYS A 117 -16.26 -8.81 2.21
C LYS A 117 -16.81 -10.21 2.45
N GLY A 118 -15.94 -11.09 2.96
CA GLY A 118 -16.29 -12.51 3.16
C GLY A 118 -16.27 -13.39 1.91
N SER A 119 -15.88 -12.86 0.75
CA SER A 119 -15.81 -13.61 -0.50
C SER A 119 -14.52 -14.43 -0.63
N ALA A 120 -14.52 -15.38 -1.55
CA ALA A 120 -13.33 -16.14 -1.94
C ALA A 120 -12.18 -15.24 -2.44
N ARG A 121 -12.49 -14.06 -3.02
CA ARG A 121 -11.51 -13.07 -3.46
C ARG A 121 -10.70 -12.52 -2.29
N ILE A 122 -11.36 -12.17 -1.19
CA ILE A 122 -10.68 -11.69 0.03
C ILE A 122 -9.82 -12.81 0.63
N ALA A 123 -10.37 -14.03 0.75
CA ALA A 123 -9.62 -15.17 1.27
C ALA A 123 -8.38 -15.49 0.43
N ALA A 124 -8.46 -15.40 -0.90
CA ALA A 124 -7.33 -15.59 -1.79
C ALA A 124 -6.24 -14.51 -1.59
N LEU A 125 -6.65 -13.24 -1.45
CA LEU A 125 -5.72 -12.13 -1.17
C LEU A 125 -5.02 -12.31 0.18
N GLU A 126 -5.76 -12.68 1.22
CA GLU A 126 -5.20 -12.95 2.55
C GLU A 126 -4.19 -14.10 2.52
N ALA A 127 -4.45 -15.16 1.76
CA ALA A 127 -3.54 -16.26 1.56
C ALA A 127 -2.24 -15.81 0.83
N GLN A 128 -2.36 -14.99 -0.23
CA GLN A 128 -1.22 -14.43 -0.93
C GLN A 128 -0.36 -13.53 -0.03
N PHE A 129 -0.99 -12.66 0.74
CA PHE A 129 -0.28 -11.78 1.68
C PHE A 129 0.34 -12.55 2.85
N THR A 130 -0.27 -13.67 3.24
CA THR A 130 0.30 -14.58 4.25
C THR A 130 1.55 -15.26 3.70
N ALA A 131 1.51 -15.77 2.47
CA ALA A 131 2.67 -16.35 1.80
C ALA A 131 3.81 -15.32 1.62
N LEU A 132 3.46 -14.08 1.21
CA LEU A 132 4.40 -12.96 1.14
C LEU A 132 5.05 -12.69 2.50
N HIS A 133 4.26 -12.63 3.57
CA HIS A 133 4.75 -12.42 4.94
C HIS A 133 5.80 -13.47 5.32
N HIS A 134 5.50 -14.74 5.10
CA HIS A 134 6.46 -15.82 5.37
C HIS A 134 7.74 -15.71 4.51
N THR A 135 7.61 -15.30 3.26
CA THR A 135 8.76 -15.07 2.38
C THR A 135 9.68 -13.94 2.88
N LEU A 136 9.10 -12.90 3.47
CA LEU A 136 9.83 -11.76 4.02
C LEU A 136 10.39 -12.02 5.42
N GLN A 137 9.88 -13.00 6.12
CA GLN A 137 10.29 -13.36 7.47
C GLN A 137 11.59 -14.21 7.43
N ARG A 138 12.73 -13.52 7.23
CA ARG A 138 14.05 -14.13 7.12
C ARG A 138 15.01 -13.51 8.13
N ASP A 139 15.96 -14.31 8.58
CA ASP A 139 17.12 -13.79 9.32
C ASP A 139 18.07 -13.07 8.34
N THR A 140 17.76 -11.78 8.11
CA THR A 140 18.54 -10.94 7.19
C THR A 140 19.95 -10.69 7.69
N ALA A 141 20.18 -10.68 9.01
CA ALA A 141 21.51 -10.50 9.59
C ALA A 141 22.40 -11.70 9.26
N GLN A 142 21.91 -12.92 9.48
CA GLN A 142 22.64 -14.14 9.16
C GLN A 142 22.90 -14.26 7.66
N LEU A 143 21.85 -14.04 6.83
CA LEU A 143 21.97 -14.14 5.38
C LEU A 143 22.98 -13.12 4.80
N ALA A 144 23.00 -11.90 5.32
CA ALA A 144 23.96 -10.89 4.91
C ALA A 144 25.39 -11.27 5.32
N THR A 145 25.58 -11.75 6.55
CA THR A 145 26.88 -12.21 7.06
C THR A 145 27.40 -13.38 6.21
N ASP A 146 26.58 -14.37 5.93
CA ASP A 146 26.97 -15.50 5.09
C ASP A 146 27.33 -15.10 3.66
N ALA A 147 26.62 -14.10 3.09
CA ALA A 147 26.93 -13.58 1.77
C ALA A 147 28.28 -12.86 1.72
N ILE A 148 28.56 -12.04 2.74
CA ILE A 148 29.86 -11.35 2.88
C ILE A 148 30.98 -12.37 3.06
N GLN A 149 30.82 -13.34 3.95
CA GLN A 149 31.83 -14.39 4.21
C GLN A 149 32.18 -15.14 2.93
N LYS A 150 31.18 -15.54 2.13
CA LYS A 150 31.40 -16.21 0.84
C LYS A 150 32.23 -15.39 -0.16
N ILE A 151 32.19 -14.07 -0.08
CA ILE A 151 33.00 -13.21 -0.94
C ILE A 151 34.45 -13.18 -0.42
N ILE A 152 34.62 -13.01 0.89
CA ILE A 152 35.94 -12.98 1.54
C ILE A 152 36.70 -14.28 1.30
N ASP A 153 36.02 -15.43 1.47
CA ASP A 153 36.64 -16.75 1.32
C ASP A 153 37.02 -17.09 -0.13
N LYS A 154 36.57 -16.33 -1.12
CA LYS A 154 36.92 -16.47 -2.54
C LYS A 154 38.06 -15.60 -2.99
N THR A 155 38.53 -14.67 -2.14
CA THR A 155 39.61 -13.74 -2.42
C THR A 155 40.91 -14.25 -1.81
#